data_86f33835cd73a2ebcbb3a00b904d43b8
#
_entry.id   86f33835cd73a2ebcbb3a00b904d43b8
#
_cell.length_a   1.000
_cell.length_b   1.000
_cell.length_c   1.000
_cell.angle_alpha   90.00
_cell.angle_beta   90.00
_cell.angle_gamma   90.00
#
_symmetry.space_group_name_H-M   'P 1'
#
loop_
_entity.id
_entity.type
_entity.pdbx_description
1 polymer ?
#
loop_
_entity_poly.entity_id
_entity_poly.type
_entity_poly.pdbx_seq_one_letter_code
_entity_poly.pdbx_strand_id
1 'polypeptide(L)'
;MDSQLTPKEALIDIGPISINSRDWGGHGRNIVLIHGLASNRQIWDLVAPLLAKSNKVVAIDQRGHGLSSKPDHGYDFQTITNDLSLFMDTAKITNPLLIGHSWGGSVALNFAAQNLRQISGICMVDGGLIEISSLPGNSLKKALVDMAPPLFDGLTETVLRDRISKRDWGERDEMSIKYDLANIVMANFQENSDGTITPRFKRSSHLKVVEAFWNHQPSTLFSSITCPVLNLPARLNKDKNPRQKLRQKLIEQAEAEINKFDTVWLEQSIHDVPIQRPMLVATTISQYIERGFFD
;
A
#
# COMPACT_ATOMS: atom_id res chain seq x y z
N MET A 1 -10.63 25.35 -16.36
CA MET A 1 -10.65 23.94 -16.80
C MET A 1 -9.38 23.30 -16.25
N ASP A 2 -9.48 22.55 -15.17
CA ASP A 2 -8.34 21.79 -14.66
C ASP A 2 -7.93 20.79 -15.74
N SER A 3 -6.72 20.99 -16.30
CA SER A 3 -6.14 20.00 -17.21
C SER A 3 -5.96 18.71 -16.39
N GLN A 4 -6.80 17.74 -16.65
CA GLN A 4 -6.71 16.43 -16.02
C GLN A 4 -5.32 15.89 -16.31
N LEU A 5 -4.48 15.76 -15.27
CA LEU A 5 -3.12 15.25 -15.40
C LEU A 5 -3.22 13.82 -15.97
N THR A 6 -2.79 13.63 -17.20
CA THR A 6 -2.72 12.31 -17.82
C THR A 6 -1.47 11.62 -17.31
N PRO A 7 -1.60 10.55 -16.53
CA PRO A 7 -0.44 9.87 -15.97
C PRO A 7 0.38 9.17 -17.05
N LYS A 8 1.69 9.10 -16.86
CA LYS A 8 2.64 8.40 -17.73
C LYS A 8 2.98 7.04 -17.14
N GLU A 9 2.85 6.01 -17.96
CA GLU A 9 3.27 4.65 -17.62
C GLU A 9 4.73 4.43 -18.03
N ALA A 10 5.49 3.75 -17.16
CA ALA A 10 6.86 3.35 -17.48
C ALA A 10 7.21 2.02 -16.82
N LEU A 11 7.89 1.17 -17.56
CA LEU A 11 8.57 -0.01 -17.03
C LEU A 11 10.05 0.34 -16.86
N ILE A 12 10.48 0.50 -15.61
CA ILE A 12 11.83 0.96 -15.26
C ILE A 12 12.68 -0.23 -14.86
N ASP A 13 13.75 -0.47 -15.59
CA ASP A 13 14.75 -1.48 -15.24
C ASP A 13 15.62 -0.97 -14.08
N ILE A 14 15.60 -1.68 -12.96
CA ILE A 14 16.40 -1.38 -11.76
C ILE A 14 17.56 -2.36 -11.57
N GLY A 15 17.89 -3.16 -12.57
CA GLY A 15 18.92 -4.19 -12.58
C GLY A 15 18.37 -5.57 -12.23
N PRO A 16 18.05 -5.89 -10.96
CA PRO A 16 17.52 -7.21 -10.60
C PRO A 16 16.16 -7.54 -11.22
N ILE A 17 15.32 -6.52 -11.42
CA ILE A 17 13.97 -6.62 -11.95
C ILE A 17 13.59 -5.33 -12.67
N SER A 18 12.45 -5.35 -13.39
CA SER A 18 11.81 -4.14 -13.90
C SER A 18 10.58 -3.80 -13.04
N ILE A 19 10.47 -2.55 -12.61
CA ILE A 19 9.35 -1.99 -11.85
C ILE A 19 8.45 -1.19 -12.79
N ASN A 20 7.17 -1.56 -12.82
CA ASN A 20 6.18 -0.77 -13.52
C ASN A 20 5.68 0.38 -12.64
N SER A 21 5.60 1.58 -13.20
CA SER A 21 5.21 2.79 -12.49
C SER A 21 4.18 3.59 -13.26
N ARG A 22 3.39 4.39 -12.54
CA ARG A 22 2.47 5.40 -13.07
C ARG A 22 2.80 6.73 -12.42
N ASP A 23 3.23 7.69 -13.24
CA ASP A 23 3.64 9.03 -12.84
C ASP A 23 2.58 10.05 -13.26
N TRP A 24 1.97 10.72 -12.28
CA TRP A 24 1.01 11.80 -12.50
C TRP A 24 1.70 13.16 -12.68
N GLY A 25 3.02 13.22 -12.59
CA GLY A 25 3.75 14.48 -12.65
C GLY A 25 3.47 15.36 -11.44
N GLY A 26 3.18 16.63 -11.68
CA GLY A 26 2.99 17.65 -10.65
C GLY A 26 4.28 18.39 -10.29
N HIS A 27 4.26 19.14 -9.19
CA HIS A 27 5.38 19.95 -8.70
C HIS A 27 5.44 19.90 -7.17
N GLY A 28 6.53 20.33 -6.58
CA GLY A 28 6.69 20.31 -5.12
C GLY A 28 7.35 19.04 -4.62
N ARG A 29 6.84 18.46 -3.51
CA ARG A 29 7.41 17.29 -2.84
C ARG A 29 7.30 16.02 -3.69
N ASN A 30 8.35 15.21 -3.72
CA ASN A 30 8.25 13.88 -4.31
C ASN A 30 7.43 12.95 -3.40
N ILE A 31 6.47 12.22 -3.97
CA ILE A 31 5.66 11.22 -3.28
C ILE A 31 5.76 9.90 -4.04
N VAL A 32 6.07 8.83 -3.32
CA VAL A 32 6.03 7.46 -3.85
C VAL A 32 4.92 6.68 -3.16
N LEU A 33 3.97 6.18 -3.95
CA LEU A 33 2.80 5.43 -3.50
C LEU A 33 3.04 3.92 -3.64
N ILE A 34 2.87 3.19 -2.54
CA ILE A 34 3.21 1.77 -2.40
C ILE A 34 1.93 1.02 -2.04
N HIS A 35 1.50 0.10 -2.91
CA HIS A 35 0.26 -0.68 -2.73
C HIS A 35 0.40 -1.82 -1.71
N GLY A 36 -0.74 -2.42 -1.31
CA GLY A 36 -0.81 -3.58 -0.43
C GLY A 36 -0.52 -4.93 -1.10
N LEU A 37 -0.51 -6.00 -0.31
CA LEU A 37 -0.36 -7.38 -0.78
C LEU A 37 -1.50 -7.77 -1.72
N ALA A 38 -1.18 -8.46 -2.81
CA ALA A 38 -2.12 -8.88 -3.87
C ALA A 38 -2.92 -7.73 -4.51
N SER A 39 -2.39 -6.51 -4.46
CA SER A 39 -2.90 -5.30 -5.08
C SER A 39 -1.96 -4.84 -6.21
N ASN A 40 -2.14 -3.65 -6.71
CA ASN A 40 -1.29 -3.01 -7.71
C ASN A 40 -1.37 -1.48 -7.58
N ARG A 41 -0.56 -0.74 -8.37
CA ARG A 41 -0.49 0.72 -8.31
C ARG A 41 -1.84 1.43 -8.51
N GLN A 42 -2.81 0.79 -9.20
CA GLN A 42 -4.11 1.42 -9.49
C GLN A 42 -4.99 1.60 -8.24
N ILE A 43 -4.65 0.97 -7.10
CA ILE A 43 -5.30 1.28 -5.81
C ILE A 43 -5.22 2.78 -5.48
N TRP A 44 -4.24 3.49 -6.07
CA TRP A 44 -3.98 4.90 -5.87
C TRP A 44 -4.57 5.82 -6.95
N ASP A 45 -5.23 5.28 -7.98
CA ASP A 45 -5.72 6.05 -9.12
C ASP A 45 -6.73 7.15 -8.77
N LEU A 46 -7.41 7.01 -7.63
CA LEU A 46 -8.33 8.03 -7.13
C LEU A 46 -7.68 9.02 -6.14
N VAL A 47 -6.61 8.62 -5.47
CA VAL A 47 -5.87 9.46 -4.51
C VAL A 47 -4.77 10.27 -5.19
N ALA A 48 -4.00 9.64 -6.08
CA ALA A 48 -2.83 10.23 -6.70
C ALA A 48 -3.10 11.54 -7.47
N PRO A 49 -4.17 11.67 -8.27
CA PRO A 49 -4.49 12.92 -8.96
C PRO A 49 -4.77 14.08 -8.00
N LEU A 50 -5.31 13.80 -6.81
CA LEU A 50 -5.57 14.82 -5.80
C LEU A 50 -4.28 15.32 -5.17
N LEU A 51 -3.36 14.41 -4.85
CA LEU A 51 -2.03 14.76 -4.30
C LEU A 51 -1.15 15.46 -5.35
N ALA A 52 -1.28 15.09 -6.63
CA ALA A 52 -0.48 15.63 -7.72
C ALA A 52 -0.77 17.11 -8.05
N LYS A 53 -1.83 17.69 -7.49
CA LYS A 53 -2.10 19.13 -7.61
C LYS A 53 -0.99 20.00 -7.04
N SER A 54 -0.28 19.52 -6.01
CA SER A 54 0.77 20.26 -5.30
C SER A 54 2.05 19.43 -5.05
N ASN A 55 2.12 18.21 -5.58
CA ASN A 55 3.25 17.30 -5.36
C ASN A 55 3.61 16.57 -6.65
N LYS A 56 4.83 16.02 -6.74
CA LYS A 56 5.24 15.07 -7.77
C LYS A 56 4.89 13.67 -7.30
N VAL A 57 3.95 13.00 -7.97
CA VAL A 57 3.36 11.75 -7.48
C VAL A 57 3.60 10.59 -8.44
N VAL A 58 4.21 9.53 -7.96
CA VAL A 58 4.40 8.28 -8.68
C VAL A 58 3.90 7.09 -7.83
N ALA A 59 3.15 6.17 -8.45
CA ALA A 59 2.81 4.88 -7.86
C ALA A 59 3.53 3.75 -8.58
N ILE A 60 3.92 2.70 -7.85
CA ILE A 60 4.65 1.55 -8.37
C ILE A 60 3.87 0.25 -8.22
N ASP A 61 4.07 -0.67 -9.14
CA ASP A 61 3.78 -2.08 -8.91
C ASP A 61 5.03 -2.71 -8.27
N GLN A 62 4.90 -3.19 -7.03
CA GLN A 62 6.01 -3.84 -6.33
C GLN A 62 6.39 -5.17 -7.00
N ARG A 63 7.57 -5.71 -6.71
CA ARG A 63 8.04 -7.04 -7.13
C ARG A 63 6.88 -8.06 -7.13
N GLY A 64 6.72 -8.80 -8.22
CA GLY A 64 5.70 -9.84 -8.38
C GLY A 64 4.31 -9.34 -8.74
N HIS A 65 3.98 -8.06 -8.47
CA HIS A 65 2.64 -7.51 -8.63
C HIS A 65 2.46 -6.78 -9.97
N GLY A 66 1.20 -6.53 -10.31
CA GLY A 66 0.80 -5.73 -11.47
C GLY A 66 1.53 -6.11 -12.75
N LEU A 67 2.21 -5.16 -13.36
CA LEU A 67 3.02 -5.35 -14.57
C LEU A 67 4.53 -5.39 -14.31
N SER A 68 4.98 -5.31 -13.05
CA SER A 68 6.38 -5.51 -12.68
C SER A 68 6.83 -6.95 -12.87
N SER A 69 8.16 -7.18 -12.89
CA SER A 69 8.78 -8.51 -12.98
C SER A 69 8.29 -9.44 -11.88
N LYS A 70 8.17 -10.73 -12.20
CA LYS A 70 7.58 -11.76 -11.33
C LYS A 70 8.57 -12.89 -11.01
N PRO A 71 9.72 -12.58 -10.35
CA PRO A 71 10.66 -13.62 -9.93
C PRO A 71 10.04 -14.54 -8.90
N ASP A 72 10.58 -15.76 -8.79
CA ASP A 72 10.09 -16.74 -7.83
C ASP A 72 10.68 -16.58 -6.42
N HIS A 73 11.51 -15.55 -6.16
CA HIS A 73 12.19 -15.28 -4.88
C HIS A 73 12.27 -13.79 -4.56
N GLY A 74 12.75 -13.46 -3.35
CA GLY A 74 13.00 -12.08 -2.92
C GLY A 74 11.73 -11.37 -2.45
N TYR A 75 10.89 -12.05 -1.67
CA TYR A 75 9.65 -11.48 -1.12
C TYR A 75 9.77 -11.13 0.37
N ASP A 76 11.00 -11.11 0.90
CA ASP A 76 11.32 -10.59 2.21
C ASP A 76 11.45 -9.05 2.20
N PHE A 77 11.31 -8.41 3.37
CA PHE A 77 11.33 -6.96 3.48
C PHE A 77 12.64 -6.33 3.02
N GLN A 78 13.78 -6.99 3.24
CA GLN A 78 15.08 -6.47 2.81
C GLN A 78 15.16 -6.36 1.28
N THR A 79 14.74 -7.39 0.57
CA THR A 79 14.74 -7.38 -0.90
C THR A 79 13.76 -6.35 -1.45
N ILE A 80 12.54 -6.26 -0.89
CA ILE A 80 11.51 -5.31 -1.34
C ILE A 80 11.94 -3.85 -1.09
N THR A 81 12.57 -3.55 0.04
CA THR A 81 13.07 -2.20 0.33
C THR A 81 14.27 -1.83 -0.55
N ASN A 82 15.13 -2.80 -0.89
CA ASN A 82 16.20 -2.59 -1.85
C ASN A 82 15.67 -2.30 -3.27
N ASP A 83 14.64 -3.03 -3.73
CA ASP A 83 13.99 -2.72 -5.00
C ASP A 83 13.44 -1.29 -5.02
N LEU A 84 12.79 -0.86 -3.92
CA LEU A 84 12.27 0.50 -3.79
C LEU A 84 13.40 1.54 -3.84
N SER A 85 14.53 1.28 -3.18
CA SER A 85 15.71 2.16 -3.22
C SER A 85 16.26 2.28 -4.65
N LEU A 86 16.48 1.16 -5.33
CA LEU A 86 16.97 1.13 -6.71
C LEU A 86 16.01 1.81 -7.69
N PHE A 87 14.69 1.63 -7.50
CA PHE A 87 13.69 2.34 -8.29
C PHE A 87 13.83 3.85 -8.13
N MET A 88 13.90 4.35 -6.90
CA MET A 88 14.03 5.78 -6.64
C MET A 88 15.34 6.36 -7.18
N ASP A 89 16.44 5.60 -7.12
CA ASP A 89 17.73 6.02 -7.69
C ASP A 89 17.64 6.13 -9.21
N THR A 90 17.09 5.11 -9.87
CA THR A 90 16.94 5.08 -11.33
C THR A 90 16.00 6.17 -11.82
N ALA A 91 14.89 6.39 -11.12
CA ALA A 91 13.90 7.43 -11.41
C ALA A 91 14.33 8.84 -10.93
N LYS A 92 15.52 8.98 -10.30
CA LYS A 92 16.06 10.24 -9.76
C LYS A 92 15.12 10.93 -8.77
N ILE A 93 14.43 10.15 -7.96
CA ILE A 93 13.52 10.64 -6.92
C ILE A 93 14.34 10.89 -5.64
N THR A 94 14.40 12.12 -5.18
CA THR A 94 15.17 12.51 -3.99
C THR A 94 14.23 12.93 -2.87
N ASN A 95 14.59 12.60 -1.62
CA ASN A 95 13.87 12.96 -0.40
C ASN A 95 12.33 12.77 -0.48
N PRO A 96 11.81 11.61 -0.90
CA PRO A 96 10.38 11.41 -1.07
C PRO A 96 9.65 11.27 0.27
N LEU A 97 8.35 11.58 0.25
CA LEU A 97 7.38 11.04 1.20
C LEU A 97 6.93 9.68 0.66
N LEU A 98 7.12 8.62 1.44
CA LEU A 98 6.65 7.28 1.10
C LEU A 98 5.24 7.08 1.69
N ILE A 99 4.26 6.78 0.86
CA ILE A 99 2.89 6.51 1.29
C ILE A 99 2.54 5.07 0.96
N GLY A 100 2.33 4.25 2.00
CA GLY A 100 2.08 2.82 1.84
C GLY A 100 0.70 2.41 2.33
N HIS A 101 -0.05 1.67 1.52
CA HIS A 101 -1.30 1.04 1.93
C HIS A 101 -1.06 -0.40 2.40
N SER A 102 -1.65 -0.80 3.52
CA SER A 102 -1.60 -2.18 4.01
C SER A 102 -0.15 -2.69 4.14
N TRP A 103 0.21 -3.77 3.44
CA TRP A 103 1.59 -4.26 3.34
C TRP A 103 2.57 -3.19 2.83
N GLY A 104 2.16 -2.31 1.92
CA GLY A 104 2.96 -1.18 1.49
C GLY A 104 3.33 -0.23 2.63
N GLY A 105 2.47 -0.10 3.65
CA GLY A 105 2.79 0.61 4.90
C GLY A 105 3.91 -0.07 5.68
N SER A 106 3.91 -1.41 5.76
CA SER A 106 5.00 -2.17 6.39
C SER A 106 6.31 -2.07 5.59
N VAL A 107 6.22 -2.01 4.26
CA VAL A 107 7.40 -1.77 3.39
C VAL A 107 7.97 -0.38 3.66
N ALA A 108 7.13 0.68 3.73
CA ALA A 108 7.58 2.03 4.05
C ALA A 108 8.22 2.12 5.45
N LEU A 109 7.63 1.45 6.45
CA LEU A 109 8.17 1.39 7.82
C LEU A 109 9.55 0.71 7.85
N ASN A 110 9.69 -0.45 7.20
CA ASN A 110 10.98 -1.14 7.08
C ASN A 110 12.02 -0.30 6.34
N PHE A 111 11.61 0.38 5.27
CA PHE A 111 12.50 1.27 4.54
C PHE A 111 13.02 2.41 5.43
N ALA A 112 12.15 3.05 6.19
CA ALA A 112 12.52 4.12 7.13
C ALA A 112 13.48 3.61 8.22
N ALA A 113 13.23 2.43 8.78
CA ALA A 113 14.05 1.85 9.83
C ALA A 113 15.46 1.44 9.36
N GLN A 114 15.60 1.04 8.09
CA GLN A 114 16.89 0.67 7.51
C GLN A 114 17.77 1.87 7.18
N ASN A 115 17.22 3.08 7.15
CA ASN A 115 17.93 4.34 6.82
C ASN A 115 18.77 4.24 5.53
N LEU A 116 18.29 3.50 4.52
CA LEU A 116 18.99 3.27 3.26
C LEU A 116 19.29 4.54 2.49
N ARG A 117 18.44 5.55 2.66
CA ARG A 117 18.58 6.88 2.06
C ARG A 117 17.66 7.89 2.76
N GLN A 118 17.93 9.18 2.54
CA GLN A 118 17.08 10.24 3.05
C GLN A 118 15.68 10.21 2.42
N ILE A 119 14.67 10.23 3.29
CA ILE A 119 13.25 10.39 2.96
C ILE A 119 12.67 11.49 3.83
N SER A 120 11.66 12.21 3.34
CA SER A 120 11.02 13.28 4.10
C SER A 120 10.06 12.75 5.18
N GLY A 121 9.66 11.50 5.09
CA GLY A 121 8.80 10.82 6.05
C GLY A 121 8.07 9.64 5.44
N ILE A 122 7.24 9.01 6.25
CA ILE A 122 6.34 7.95 5.79
C ILE A 122 4.90 8.23 6.21
N CYS A 123 3.94 7.79 5.38
CA CYS A 123 2.52 7.74 5.70
C CYS A 123 2.01 6.32 5.51
N MET A 124 1.44 5.73 6.56
CA MET A 124 0.92 4.37 6.57
C MET A 124 -0.61 4.41 6.53
N VAL A 125 -1.20 4.02 5.40
CA VAL A 125 -2.65 4.00 5.20
C VAL A 125 -3.15 2.59 5.47
N ASP A 126 -3.84 2.40 6.57
CA ASP A 126 -4.35 1.12 7.12
C ASP A 126 -3.34 -0.03 7.04
N GLY A 127 -2.09 0.26 7.43
CA GLY A 127 -0.96 -0.66 7.33
C GLY A 127 0.17 -0.31 8.29
N GLY A 128 1.35 -0.85 8.03
CA GLY A 128 2.58 -0.58 8.78
C GLY A 128 2.63 -1.29 10.15
N LEU A 129 1.70 -1.01 11.03
CA LEU A 129 1.62 -1.58 12.38
C LEU A 129 0.85 -2.91 12.37
N ILE A 130 1.39 -3.90 11.65
CA ILE A 130 0.80 -5.24 11.49
C ILE A 130 1.80 -6.28 12.02
N GLU A 131 1.45 -6.94 13.11
CA GLU A 131 2.27 -7.97 13.78
C GLU A 131 1.43 -9.23 13.99
N ILE A 132 1.38 -10.07 12.94
CA ILE A 132 0.47 -11.23 12.92
C ILE A 132 0.92 -12.37 13.84
N SER A 133 2.22 -12.48 14.14
CA SER A 133 2.77 -13.48 15.06
C SER A 133 2.36 -13.25 16.52
N SER A 134 2.07 -12.01 16.90
CA SER A 134 1.64 -11.64 18.25
C SER A 134 0.13 -11.79 18.51
N LEU A 135 -0.64 -12.19 17.49
CA LEU A 135 -2.07 -12.46 17.69
C LEU A 135 -2.30 -13.72 18.51
N PRO A 136 -3.16 -13.69 19.56
CA PRO A 136 -3.43 -14.86 20.39
C PRO A 136 -3.90 -16.08 19.58
N GLY A 137 -3.30 -17.25 19.85
CA GLY A 137 -3.64 -18.50 19.18
C GLY A 137 -3.21 -18.59 17.71
N ASN A 138 -2.37 -17.65 17.23
CA ASN A 138 -1.84 -17.71 15.87
C ASN A 138 -0.60 -18.62 15.78
N SER A 139 -0.28 -19.07 14.57
CA SER A 139 0.92 -19.83 14.21
C SER A 139 1.24 -19.55 12.74
N LEU A 140 2.49 -19.78 12.31
CA LEU A 140 2.85 -19.64 10.90
C LEU A 140 1.93 -20.47 10.00
N LYS A 141 1.67 -21.73 10.38
CA LYS A 141 0.76 -22.62 9.63
C LYS A 141 -0.64 -22.03 9.50
N LYS A 142 -1.17 -21.46 10.60
CA LYS A 142 -2.48 -20.82 10.58
C LYS A 142 -2.47 -19.55 9.74
N ALA A 143 -1.45 -18.69 9.85
CA ALA A 143 -1.30 -17.49 9.05
C ALA A 143 -1.24 -17.82 7.54
N LEU A 144 -0.49 -18.83 7.14
CA LEU A 144 -0.42 -19.32 5.75
C LEU A 144 -1.75 -19.82 5.19
N VAL A 145 -2.64 -20.31 6.06
CA VAL A 145 -4.00 -20.73 5.66
C VAL A 145 -4.94 -19.52 5.61
N ASP A 146 -5.00 -18.76 6.69
CA ASP A 146 -5.97 -17.66 6.86
C ASP A 146 -5.72 -16.48 5.89
N MET A 147 -4.45 -16.24 5.53
CA MET A 147 -4.05 -15.17 4.60
C MET A 147 -3.78 -15.67 3.17
N ALA A 148 -4.01 -16.95 2.90
CA ALA A 148 -3.87 -17.45 1.54
C ALA A 148 -4.87 -16.76 0.59
N PRO A 149 -4.45 -16.39 -0.63
CA PRO A 149 -5.39 -15.81 -1.59
C PRO A 149 -6.43 -16.87 -1.99
N PRO A 150 -7.67 -16.47 -2.32
CA PRO A 150 -8.67 -17.39 -2.82
C PRO A 150 -8.19 -18.10 -4.09
N LEU A 151 -8.81 -19.22 -4.42
CA LEU A 151 -8.63 -19.88 -5.71
C LEU A 151 -9.54 -19.23 -6.73
N PHE A 152 -8.99 -19.01 -7.93
CA PHE A 152 -9.67 -18.32 -9.03
C PHE A 152 -9.86 -19.26 -10.25
N ASP A 153 -9.73 -20.58 -10.05
CA ASP A 153 -9.84 -21.56 -11.13
C ASP A 153 -11.20 -21.47 -11.83
N GLY A 154 -11.19 -21.33 -13.14
CA GLY A 154 -12.40 -21.21 -13.96
C GLY A 154 -13.18 -19.91 -13.81
N LEU A 155 -12.66 -18.91 -13.05
CA LEU A 155 -13.31 -17.62 -12.91
C LEU A 155 -13.13 -16.79 -14.19
N THR A 156 -14.22 -16.14 -14.63
CA THR A 156 -14.19 -15.19 -15.76
C THR A 156 -14.24 -13.75 -15.27
N GLU A 157 -13.83 -12.81 -16.11
CA GLU A 157 -13.94 -11.37 -15.82
C GLU A 157 -15.37 -10.96 -15.45
N THR A 158 -16.35 -11.42 -16.24
CA THR A 158 -17.78 -11.10 -16.03
C THR A 158 -18.23 -11.50 -14.63
N VAL A 159 -17.90 -12.72 -14.18
CA VAL A 159 -18.29 -13.22 -12.84
C VAL A 159 -17.60 -12.41 -11.73
N LEU A 160 -16.32 -12.07 -11.92
CA LEU A 160 -15.60 -11.27 -10.91
C LEU A 160 -16.16 -9.84 -10.84
N ARG A 161 -16.43 -9.19 -11.98
CA ARG A 161 -17.07 -7.85 -12.01
C ARG A 161 -18.43 -7.86 -11.32
N ASP A 162 -19.26 -8.87 -11.56
CA ASP A 162 -20.53 -9.03 -10.87
C ASP A 162 -20.35 -9.15 -9.34
N ARG A 163 -19.38 -9.94 -8.88
CA ARG A 163 -19.07 -10.04 -7.44
C ARG A 163 -18.62 -8.71 -6.85
N ILE A 164 -17.78 -7.95 -7.56
CA ILE A 164 -17.28 -6.64 -7.13
C ILE A 164 -18.42 -5.62 -7.06
N SER A 165 -19.33 -5.62 -8.05
CA SER A 165 -20.48 -4.70 -8.07
C SER A 165 -21.46 -4.93 -6.91
N LYS A 166 -21.56 -6.18 -6.43
CA LYS A 166 -22.41 -6.59 -5.29
C LYS A 166 -21.73 -6.47 -3.94
N ARG A 167 -20.42 -6.17 -3.91
CA ARG A 167 -19.67 -6.00 -2.66
C ARG A 167 -20.18 -4.77 -1.91
N ASP A 168 -20.41 -4.93 -0.61
CA ASP A 168 -20.61 -3.79 0.27
C ASP A 168 -19.28 -3.05 0.47
N TRP A 169 -19.20 -1.84 -0.08
CA TRP A 169 -18.05 -0.95 0.06
C TRP A 169 -18.20 0.02 1.24
N GLY A 170 -19.29 -0.08 2.01
CA GLY A 170 -19.60 0.89 3.07
C GLY A 170 -19.84 2.30 2.54
N GLU A 171 -19.62 3.29 3.38
CA GLU A 171 -19.75 4.71 3.00
C GLU A 171 -18.65 5.12 2.02
N ARG A 172 -19.03 5.55 0.82
CA ARG A 172 -18.11 6.00 -0.25
C ARG A 172 -18.18 7.51 -0.41
N ASP A 173 -17.05 8.16 -0.68
CA ASP A 173 -17.09 9.57 -1.10
C ASP A 173 -17.53 9.71 -2.58
N GLU A 174 -17.81 10.95 -2.99
CA GLU A 174 -18.38 11.22 -4.32
C GLU A 174 -17.45 10.83 -5.47
N MET A 175 -16.12 10.88 -5.28
CA MET A 175 -15.15 10.47 -6.30
C MET A 175 -15.18 8.95 -6.47
N SER A 176 -15.22 8.21 -5.37
CA SER A 176 -15.37 6.75 -5.38
C SER A 176 -16.69 6.31 -6.01
N ILE A 177 -17.80 6.99 -5.69
CA ILE A 177 -19.15 6.67 -6.24
C ILE A 177 -19.18 6.80 -7.76
N LYS A 178 -18.51 7.81 -8.32
CA LYS A 178 -18.46 8.09 -9.76
C LYS A 178 -17.54 7.14 -10.54
N TYR A 179 -16.73 6.33 -9.85
CA TYR A 179 -15.74 5.46 -10.49
C TYR A 179 -16.16 3.99 -10.45
N ASP A 180 -15.93 3.27 -11.53
CA ASP A 180 -16.08 1.81 -11.54
C ASP A 180 -14.89 1.14 -10.85
N LEU A 181 -15.04 0.84 -9.56
CA LEU A 181 -14.01 0.19 -8.74
C LEU A 181 -13.59 -1.18 -9.28
N ALA A 182 -14.43 -1.82 -10.11
CA ALA A 182 -14.07 -3.10 -10.73
C ALA A 182 -12.83 -2.96 -11.61
N ASN A 183 -12.62 -1.81 -12.26
CA ASN A 183 -11.44 -1.59 -13.10
C ASN A 183 -10.13 -1.67 -12.29
N ILE A 184 -10.12 -1.12 -11.07
CA ILE A 184 -8.96 -1.19 -10.17
C ILE A 184 -8.70 -2.63 -9.72
N VAL A 185 -9.75 -3.36 -9.35
CA VAL A 185 -9.63 -4.75 -8.89
C VAL A 185 -9.22 -5.67 -10.04
N MET A 186 -9.82 -5.48 -11.24
CA MET A 186 -9.51 -6.27 -12.44
C MET A 186 -8.05 -6.13 -12.89
N ALA A 187 -7.40 -5.01 -12.62
CA ALA A 187 -5.98 -4.83 -12.92
C ALA A 187 -5.04 -5.82 -12.19
N ASN A 188 -5.52 -6.49 -11.13
CA ASN A 188 -4.81 -7.58 -10.47
C ASN A 188 -4.80 -8.89 -11.27
N PHE A 189 -5.56 -8.97 -12.35
CA PHE A 189 -5.75 -10.18 -13.14
C PHE A 189 -5.27 -10.00 -14.57
N GLN A 190 -5.00 -11.10 -15.23
CA GLN A 190 -4.84 -11.19 -16.68
C GLN A 190 -5.90 -12.12 -17.22
N GLU A 191 -6.42 -11.81 -18.41
CA GLU A 191 -7.32 -12.67 -19.15
C GLU A 191 -6.52 -13.74 -19.90
N ASN A 192 -7.02 -14.97 -19.88
CA ASN A 192 -6.48 -16.11 -20.59
C ASN A 192 -7.21 -16.29 -21.94
N SER A 193 -6.63 -17.06 -22.84
CA SER A 193 -7.20 -17.33 -24.18
C SER A 193 -8.55 -18.04 -24.15
N ASP A 194 -8.90 -18.71 -23.05
CA ASP A 194 -10.18 -19.38 -22.84
C ASP A 194 -11.25 -18.49 -22.18
N GLY A 195 -10.96 -17.19 -21.97
CA GLY A 195 -11.84 -16.22 -21.31
C GLY A 195 -11.85 -16.30 -19.79
N THR A 196 -11.06 -17.19 -19.18
CA THR A 196 -10.84 -17.19 -17.73
C THR A 196 -9.83 -16.12 -17.33
N ILE A 197 -9.74 -15.82 -16.03
CA ILE A 197 -8.78 -14.87 -15.50
C ILE A 197 -7.84 -15.53 -14.50
N THR A 198 -6.59 -15.06 -14.49
CA THR A 198 -5.55 -15.52 -13.55
C THR A 198 -4.96 -14.33 -12.80
N PRO A 199 -4.76 -14.42 -11.48
CA PRO A 199 -4.08 -13.37 -10.74
C PRO A 199 -2.67 -13.13 -11.27
N ARG A 200 -2.31 -11.86 -11.47
CA ARG A 200 -0.94 -11.46 -11.87
C ARG A 200 0.09 -11.78 -10.80
N PHE A 201 -0.31 -11.70 -9.53
CA PHE A 201 0.53 -12.09 -8.40
C PHE A 201 0.34 -13.56 -8.06
N LYS A 202 1.40 -14.36 -8.22
CA LYS A 202 1.37 -15.81 -8.03
C LYS A 202 1.04 -16.17 -6.58
N ARG A 203 0.19 -17.19 -6.38
CA ARG A 203 -0.13 -17.73 -5.05
C ARG A 203 1.12 -18.13 -4.25
N SER A 204 2.12 -18.75 -4.90
CA SER A 204 3.38 -19.14 -4.25
C SER A 204 4.16 -17.94 -3.73
N SER A 205 4.20 -16.85 -4.50
CA SER A 205 4.84 -15.58 -4.09
C SER A 205 4.06 -14.89 -2.96
N HIS A 206 2.73 -14.93 -3.00
CA HIS A 206 1.88 -14.43 -1.92
C HIS A 206 2.19 -15.10 -0.59
N LEU A 207 2.31 -16.42 -0.56
CA LEU A 207 2.63 -17.17 0.66
C LEU A 207 4.01 -16.82 1.21
N LYS A 208 5.00 -16.54 0.35
CA LYS A 208 6.32 -16.04 0.78
C LYS A 208 6.23 -14.66 1.44
N VAL A 209 5.35 -13.78 0.97
CA VAL A 209 5.09 -12.51 1.67
C VAL A 209 4.42 -12.75 3.01
N VAL A 210 3.50 -13.72 3.13
CA VAL A 210 2.89 -14.07 4.43
C VAL A 210 3.93 -14.61 5.41
N GLU A 211 4.91 -15.41 4.95
CA GLU A 211 6.05 -15.85 5.78
C GLU A 211 6.91 -14.65 6.24
N ALA A 212 7.17 -13.69 5.35
CA ALA A 212 7.88 -12.46 5.72
C ALA A 212 7.09 -11.64 6.75
N PHE A 213 5.77 -11.55 6.61
CA PHE A 213 4.90 -10.92 7.60
C PHE A 213 4.89 -11.65 8.96
N TRP A 214 4.96 -12.96 8.95
CA TRP A 214 5.07 -13.73 10.19
C TRP A 214 6.31 -13.36 11.00
N ASN A 215 7.42 -13.13 10.31
CA ASN A 215 8.70 -12.75 10.93
C ASN A 215 8.81 -11.24 11.18
N HIS A 216 7.85 -10.44 10.68
CA HIS A 216 7.86 -9.00 10.82
C HIS A 216 7.31 -8.57 12.18
N GLN A 217 8.14 -7.87 12.95
CA GLN A 217 7.81 -7.27 14.23
C GLN A 217 8.05 -5.76 14.17
N PRO A 218 7.05 -4.96 13.75
CA PRO A 218 7.19 -3.51 13.58
C PRO A 218 7.65 -2.81 14.87
N SER A 219 7.25 -3.32 16.04
CA SER A 219 7.66 -2.79 17.34
C SER A 219 9.18 -2.77 17.56
N THR A 220 9.93 -3.68 16.92
CA THR A 220 11.40 -3.71 17.02
C THR A 220 12.10 -2.66 16.14
N LEU A 221 11.35 -1.99 15.26
CA LEU A 221 11.87 -1.01 14.30
C LEU A 221 11.77 0.44 14.79
N PHE A 222 10.87 0.72 15.73
CA PHE A 222 10.47 2.09 16.09
C PHE A 222 11.64 2.97 16.52
N SER A 223 12.54 2.45 17.35
CA SER A 223 13.73 3.19 17.82
C SER A 223 14.73 3.55 16.70
N SER A 224 14.66 2.88 15.56
CA SER A 224 15.52 3.16 14.39
C SER A 224 14.93 4.20 13.44
N ILE A 225 13.67 4.62 13.65
CA ILE A 225 12.97 5.55 12.75
C ILE A 225 13.30 6.98 13.15
N THR A 226 13.92 7.71 12.23
CA THR A 226 14.36 9.10 12.46
C THR A 226 13.52 10.12 11.70
N CYS A 227 12.70 9.69 10.75
CA CYS A 227 11.84 10.57 9.96
C CYS A 227 10.41 10.67 10.54
N PRO A 228 9.63 11.70 10.20
CA PRO A 228 8.23 11.81 10.57
C PRO A 228 7.38 10.65 10.06
N VAL A 229 6.44 10.18 10.89
CA VAL A 229 5.52 9.08 10.60
C VAL A 229 4.09 9.52 10.81
N LEU A 230 3.28 9.48 9.76
CA LEU A 230 1.83 9.65 9.83
C LEU A 230 1.16 8.28 9.70
N ASN A 231 0.35 7.92 10.69
CA ASN A 231 -0.39 6.66 10.71
C ASN A 231 -1.89 6.94 10.49
N LEU A 232 -2.47 6.36 9.47
CA LEU A 232 -3.88 6.53 9.07
C LEU A 232 -4.64 5.19 9.13
N PRO A 233 -4.94 4.66 10.32
CA PRO A 233 -5.67 3.40 10.47
C PRO A 233 -7.15 3.58 10.15
N ALA A 234 -7.71 2.66 9.35
CA ALA A 234 -9.13 2.62 9.05
C ALA A 234 -9.92 1.78 10.08
N ARG A 235 -11.17 2.18 10.36
CA ARG A 235 -12.11 1.38 11.16
C ARG A 235 -13.56 1.72 10.84
N LEU A 236 -14.42 0.71 10.87
CA LEU A 236 -15.87 0.88 10.73
C LEU A 236 -16.54 1.25 12.06
N ASN A 237 -16.08 0.64 13.14
CA ASN A 237 -16.56 0.86 14.50
C ASN A 237 -15.37 0.79 15.48
N LYS A 238 -15.55 1.28 16.69
CA LYS A 238 -14.59 1.10 17.79
C LYS A 238 -14.57 -0.37 18.23
N ASP A 239 -14.06 -1.22 17.34
CA ASP A 239 -14.09 -2.65 17.51
C ASP A 239 -13.14 -3.11 18.62
N LYS A 240 -13.56 -4.09 19.45
CA LYS A 240 -12.77 -4.60 20.57
C LYS A 240 -12.12 -5.94 20.27
N ASN A 241 -12.02 -6.31 18.97
CA ASN A 241 -11.40 -7.59 18.60
C ASN A 241 -9.87 -7.60 18.90
N PRO A 242 -9.26 -8.80 18.99
CA PRO A 242 -7.82 -8.92 19.33
C PRO A 242 -6.88 -8.14 18.39
N ARG A 243 -7.22 -8.05 17.10
CA ARG A 243 -6.43 -7.30 16.11
C ARG A 243 -6.44 -5.80 16.40
N GLN A 244 -7.59 -5.24 16.75
CA GLN A 244 -7.70 -3.83 17.10
C GLN A 244 -6.98 -3.50 18.41
N LYS A 245 -7.06 -4.41 19.39
CA LYS A 245 -6.31 -4.24 20.66
C LYS A 245 -4.79 -4.26 20.42
N LEU A 246 -4.30 -5.19 19.59
CA LEU A 246 -2.89 -5.24 19.24
C LEU A 246 -2.46 -3.99 18.48
N ARG A 247 -3.25 -3.55 17.49
CA ARG A 247 -3.01 -2.31 16.74
C ARG A 247 -2.92 -1.10 17.67
N GLN A 248 -3.86 -0.95 18.60
CA GLN A 248 -3.85 0.14 19.58
C GLN A 248 -2.57 0.12 20.42
N LYS A 249 -2.16 -1.05 20.92
CA LYS A 249 -0.90 -1.21 21.67
C LYS A 249 0.32 -0.80 20.84
N LEU A 250 0.37 -1.21 19.55
CA LEU A 250 1.48 -0.85 18.67
C LEU A 250 1.50 0.66 18.34
N ILE A 251 0.34 1.31 18.24
CA ILE A 251 0.24 2.77 18.11
C ILE A 251 0.82 3.47 19.34
N GLU A 252 0.39 3.08 20.55
CA GLU A 252 0.88 3.65 21.81
C GLU A 252 2.40 3.48 21.97
N GLN A 253 2.94 2.33 21.57
CA GLN A 253 4.36 2.09 21.56
C GLN A 253 5.10 2.95 20.52
N ALA A 254 4.56 3.08 19.31
CA ALA A 254 5.13 3.93 18.28
C ALA A 254 5.13 5.42 18.67
N GLU A 255 4.06 5.90 19.32
CA GLU A 255 3.97 7.26 19.89
C GLU A 255 5.03 7.52 20.97
N ALA A 256 5.39 6.50 21.73
CA ALA A 256 6.41 6.62 22.79
C ALA A 256 7.85 6.57 22.24
N GLU A 257 8.10 5.86 21.13
CA GLU A 257 9.45 5.56 20.64
C GLU A 257 9.85 6.37 19.40
N ILE A 258 8.91 6.82 18.57
CA ILE A 258 9.20 7.59 17.37
C ILE A 258 9.01 9.09 17.64
N ASN A 259 10.08 9.87 17.47
CA ASN A 259 10.10 11.29 17.87
C ASN A 259 8.99 12.15 17.21
N LYS A 260 8.65 11.90 15.95
CA LYS A 260 7.62 12.65 15.21
C LYS A 260 6.62 11.66 14.63
N PHE A 261 5.67 11.24 15.45
CA PHE A 261 4.63 10.29 15.10
C PHE A 261 3.25 10.90 15.35
N ASP A 262 2.31 10.73 14.45
CA ASP A 262 0.93 11.15 14.65
C ASP A 262 -0.04 10.14 14.05
N THR A 263 -1.21 9.98 14.67
CA THR A 263 -2.26 9.04 14.25
C THR A 263 -3.57 9.77 13.99
N VAL A 264 -4.13 9.57 12.79
CA VAL A 264 -5.48 10.02 12.44
C VAL A 264 -6.33 8.83 12.04
N TRP A 265 -7.35 8.52 12.84
CA TRP A 265 -8.27 7.44 12.53
C TRP A 265 -9.19 7.81 11.36
N LEU A 266 -9.17 6.97 10.32
CA LEU A 266 -10.12 7.08 9.21
C LEU A 266 -11.42 6.36 9.61
N GLU A 267 -12.30 7.12 10.29
CA GLU A 267 -13.58 6.60 10.79
C GLU A 267 -14.50 6.18 9.64
N GLN A 268 -15.38 5.19 9.88
CA GLN A 268 -16.31 4.64 8.89
C GLN A 268 -15.64 4.17 7.60
N SER A 269 -14.42 3.67 7.72
CA SER A 269 -13.61 3.25 6.58
C SER A 269 -13.24 1.77 6.66
N ILE A 270 -13.29 1.09 5.51
CA ILE A 270 -12.83 -0.28 5.33
C ILE A 270 -11.34 -0.32 4.97
N HIS A 271 -10.77 -1.52 4.93
CA HIS A 271 -9.35 -1.70 4.58
C HIS A 271 -8.98 -1.10 3.21
N ASP A 272 -9.87 -1.18 2.21
CA ASP A 272 -9.64 -0.61 0.88
C ASP A 272 -9.92 0.91 0.83
N VAL A 273 -9.63 1.66 1.89
CA VAL A 273 -9.92 3.08 2.04
C VAL A 273 -9.38 3.96 0.90
N PRO A 274 -8.24 3.66 0.24
CA PRO A 274 -7.78 4.49 -0.89
C PRO A 274 -8.75 4.53 -2.07
N ILE A 275 -9.59 3.50 -2.25
CA ILE A 275 -10.61 3.47 -3.30
C ILE A 275 -12.02 3.67 -2.75
N GLN A 276 -12.26 3.39 -1.46
CA GLN A 276 -13.53 3.65 -0.82
C GLN A 276 -13.72 5.15 -0.55
N ARG A 277 -12.74 5.81 0.03
CA ARG A 277 -12.80 7.22 0.44
C ARG A 277 -11.53 7.98 0.05
N PRO A 278 -11.21 8.05 -1.27
CA PRO A 278 -9.98 8.67 -1.77
C PRO A 278 -9.83 10.14 -1.38
N MET A 279 -10.93 10.90 -1.34
CA MET A 279 -10.89 12.31 -0.94
C MET A 279 -10.50 12.46 0.53
N LEU A 280 -11.02 11.60 1.42
CA LEU A 280 -10.62 11.61 2.84
C LEU A 280 -9.12 11.34 2.99
N VAL A 281 -8.61 10.30 2.32
CA VAL A 281 -7.17 9.95 2.35
C VAL A 281 -6.31 11.09 1.83
N ALA A 282 -6.63 11.61 0.63
CA ALA A 282 -5.85 12.67 0.00
C ALA A 282 -5.88 13.97 0.82
N THR A 283 -7.05 14.38 1.31
CA THR A 283 -7.19 15.60 2.12
C THR A 283 -6.41 15.51 3.42
N THR A 284 -6.50 14.37 4.13
CA THR A 284 -5.75 14.18 5.38
C THR A 284 -4.25 14.27 5.12
N ILE A 285 -3.73 13.60 4.09
CA ILE A 285 -2.30 13.64 3.75
C ILE A 285 -1.88 15.07 3.36
N SER A 286 -2.66 15.76 2.51
CA SER A 286 -2.35 17.13 2.07
C SER A 286 -2.28 18.11 3.24
N GLN A 287 -3.21 18.04 4.19
CA GLN A 287 -3.19 18.86 5.41
C GLN A 287 -1.92 18.66 6.23
N TYR A 288 -1.41 17.42 6.31
CA TYR A 288 -0.14 17.14 7.02
C TYR A 288 1.09 17.67 6.26
N ILE A 289 1.08 17.61 4.93
CA ILE A 289 2.12 18.22 4.09
C ILE A 289 2.10 19.75 4.23
N GLU A 290 0.93 20.38 4.10
CA GLU A 290 0.77 21.85 4.14
C GLU A 290 1.17 22.46 5.48
N ARG A 291 0.96 21.77 6.59
CA ARG A 291 1.39 22.22 7.92
C ARG A 291 2.86 21.92 8.26
N GLY A 292 3.65 21.42 7.30
CA GLY A 292 5.08 21.15 7.47
C GLY A 292 5.40 19.94 8.35
N PHE A 293 4.47 18.97 8.47
CA PHE A 293 4.72 17.79 9.30
C PHE A 293 5.88 16.94 8.80
N PHE A 294 6.16 16.93 7.52
CA PHE A 294 7.22 16.17 6.88
C PHE A 294 8.47 17.01 6.54
N ASP A 295 8.60 18.19 7.11
CA ASP A 295 9.74 19.09 6.92
C ASP A 295 10.81 18.90 8.01
#